data_9b7a1ae47efc3daec99c730460b825a8
#
_entry.id   9b7a1ae47efc3daec99c730460b825a8
#
_cell.length_a   1.000
_cell.length_b   1.000
_cell.length_c   1.000
_cell.angle_alpha   90.00
_cell.angle_beta   90.00
_cell.angle_gamma   90.00
#
_symmetry.space_group_name_H-M   'P 1'
#
loop_
_entity.id
_entity.type
_entity.pdbx_description
1 polymer ?
#
loop_
_entity_poly.entity_id
_entity_poly.type
_entity_poly.pdbx_seq_one_letter_code
_entity_poly.pdbx_strand_id
1 'polypeptide(L)'
;SDILVLGSSGLFKKDVTIIDDPGILKGLGSKPFDGEGIQVSKKEIVSNGKLNTWILNTSTAKKLNFKTTGNASRSVGAPPGVSTSNFFMTNGILSYDDMIKSIKYGFYANELIGMGVNLVTGDYSMGASGMLIENGEITHAVSEVTIASNLTEMFLNLSAANDLEFKYRTNAPTVLIENMTLAGK
;
A
#
# COMPACT_ATOMS: atom_id res chain seq x y z
N SER A 1 -1.86 -22.76 2.50
CA SER A 1 -2.09 -21.31 2.58
C SER A 1 -0.91 -20.71 3.31
N ASP A 2 -0.05 -20.01 2.57
CA ASP A 2 1.11 -19.35 3.14
C ASP A 2 0.64 -18.18 3.99
N ILE A 3 0.62 -18.41 5.30
CA ILE A 3 0.33 -17.34 6.26
C ILE A 3 1.51 -16.38 6.21
N LEU A 4 1.26 -15.11 5.91
CA LEU A 4 2.22 -14.03 6.06
C LEU A 4 2.73 -14.00 7.50
N VAL A 5 3.95 -14.48 7.72
CA VAL A 5 4.58 -14.53 9.04
C VAL A 5 5.37 -13.25 9.25
N LEU A 6 5.23 -12.62 10.43
CA LEU A 6 6.06 -11.46 10.80
C LEU A 6 7.55 -11.80 10.65
N GLY A 7 8.30 -10.88 10.05
CA GLY A 7 9.72 -11.06 9.81
C GLY A 7 10.08 -11.91 8.58
N SER A 8 9.09 -12.41 7.82
CA SER A 8 9.36 -13.06 6.53
C SER A 8 10.06 -12.07 5.60
N SER A 9 11.21 -12.48 5.07
CA SER A 9 11.97 -11.70 4.08
C SER A 9 11.40 -11.94 2.69
N GLY A 10 11.50 -10.93 1.80
CA GLY A 10 11.14 -11.07 0.40
C GLY A 10 9.66 -10.86 0.08
N LEU A 11 8.92 -10.15 0.93
CA LEU A 11 7.55 -9.71 0.61
C LEU A 11 7.54 -8.46 -0.26
N PHE A 12 8.51 -7.58 -0.07
CA PHE A 12 8.70 -6.35 -0.83
C PHE A 12 10.17 -6.20 -1.24
N LYS A 13 10.45 -5.30 -2.18
CA LYS A 13 11.82 -4.81 -2.40
C LYS A 13 12.36 -4.17 -1.12
N LYS A 14 13.68 -4.23 -0.90
CA LYS A 14 14.32 -3.76 0.35
C LYS A 14 14.20 -2.27 0.60
N ASP A 15 13.99 -1.49 -0.44
CA ASP A 15 13.82 -0.03 -0.41
C ASP A 15 12.40 0.41 -0.05
N VAL A 16 11.43 -0.52 -0.03
CA VAL A 16 10.06 -0.22 0.34
C VAL A 16 9.92 -0.16 1.86
N THR A 17 9.43 0.98 2.35
CA THR A 17 9.06 1.19 3.76
C THR A 17 7.64 1.72 3.85
N ILE A 18 6.82 1.07 4.70
CA ILE A 18 5.43 1.45 4.96
C ILE A 18 5.28 1.75 6.46
N ILE A 19 4.73 2.92 6.77
CA ILE A 19 4.66 3.46 8.12
C ILE A 19 3.20 3.75 8.50
N ASP A 20 2.86 3.49 9.77
CA ASP A 20 1.67 4.03 10.44
C ASP A 20 2.13 4.98 11.54
N ASP A 21 1.93 6.30 11.35
CA ASP A 21 2.38 7.33 12.27
C ASP A 21 1.22 8.17 12.82
N PRO A 22 0.75 7.89 14.04
CA PRO A 22 -0.29 8.66 14.70
C PRO A 22 0.19 10.03 15.23
N GLY A 23 1.49 10.32 15.18
CA GLY A 23 2.09 11.53 15.76
C GLY A 23 2.34 12.66 14.77
N ILE A 24 1.97 12.53 13.50
CA ILE A 24 2.16 13.58 12.48
C ILE A 24 1.37 14.83 12.90
N LEU A 25 2.06 15.97 13.03
CA LEU A 25 1.43 17.23 13.39
C LEU A 25 0.38 17.63 12.35
N LYS A 26 -0.86 17.87 12.78
CA LYS A 26 -2.03 18.15 11.93
C LYS A 26 -2.37 17.04 10.92
N GLY A 27 -1.85 15.84 11.07
CA GLY A 27 -2.23 14.69 10.25
C GLY A 27 -3.69 14.30 10.47
N LEU A 28 -4.39 13.94 9.39
CA LEU A 28 -5.84 13.62 9.44
C LEU A 28 -6.17 12.37 10.29
N GLY A 29 -5.20 11.48 10.50
CA GLY A 29 -5.34 10.28 11.33
C GLY A 29 -4.63 10.38 12.67
N SER A 30 -4.09 11.55 13.03
CA SER A 30 -3.31 11.73 14.27
C SER A 30 -4.19 11.66 15.52
N LYS A 31 -3.69 10.96 16.53
CA LYS A 31 -4.39 10.73 17.80
C LYS A 31 -3.41 10.32 18.88
N PRO A 32 -3.63 10.67 20.17
CA PRO A 32 -2.75 10.27 21.27
C PRO A 32 -3.02 8.84 21.78
N PHE A 33 -4.23 8.32 21.57
CA PHE A 33 -4.65 6.96 21.94
C PHE A 33 -5.65 6.40 20.92
N ASP A 34 -5.79 5.10 20.89
CA ASP A 34 -6.72 4.41 19.99
C ASP A 34 -8.15 4.32 20.55
N GLY A 35 -9.05 3.64 19.86
CA GLY A 35 -10.45 3.47 20.26
C GLY A 35 -10.67 2.63 21.53
N GLU A 36 -9.64 1.99 22.06
CA GLU A 36 -9.65 1.26 23.34
C GLU A 36 -8.88 1.98 24.45
N GLY A 37 -8.40 3.22 24.20
CA GLY A 37 -7.63 4.01 25.16
C GLY A 37 -6.15 3.60 25.26
N ILE A 38 -5.66 2.81 24.31
CA ILE A 38 -4.26 2.38 24.28
C ILE A 38 -3.41 3.50 23.65
N GLN A 39 -2.31 3.85 24.32
CA GLN A 39 -1.34 4.81 23.78
C GLN A 39 -0.82 4.33 22.43
N VAL A 40 -0.79 5.23 21.46
CA VAL A 40 -0.33 4.93 20.09
C VAL A 40 1.11 5.39 19.90
N SER A 41 1.80 4.77 18.96
CA SER A 41 3.17 5.14 18.56
C SER A 41 3.37 4.90 17.08
N LYS A 42 4.36 5.58 16.50
CA LYS A 42 4.83 5.33 15.14
C LYS A 42 5.31 3.88 14.99
N LYS A 43 4.94 3.25 13.88
CA LYS A 43 5.29 1.87 13.54
C LYS A 43 5.75 1.77 12.10
N GLU A 44 6.84 1.08 11.89
CA GLU A 44 7.22 0.59 10.57
C GLU A 44 6.52 -0.75 10.33
N ILE A 45 5.48 -0.73 9.52
CA ILE A 45 4.72 -1.94 9.17
C ILE A 45 5.56 -2.83 8.27
N VAL A 46 6.19 -2.21 7.26
CA VAL A 46 7.15 -2.85 6.37
C VAL A 46 8.44 -2.03 6.37
N SER A 47 9.59 -2.68 6.50
CA SER A 47 10.90 -2.09 6.23
C SER A 47 11.90 -3.15 5.82
N ASN A 48 12.85 -2.78 4.96
CA ASN A 48 13.85 -3.71 4.41
C ASN A 48 13.22 -4.96 3.76
N GLY A 49 12.08 -4.80 3.09
CA GLY A 49 11.34 -5.90 2.46
C GLY A 49 10.65 -6.87 3.42
N LYS A 50 10.58 -6.57 4.72
CA LYS A 50 10.01 -7.42 5.76
C LYS A 50 8.76 -6.80 6.37
N LEU A 51 7.78 -7.64 6.67
CA LEU A 51 6.64 -7.28 7.51
C LEU A 51 7.07 -7.33 8.99
N ASN A 52 7.12 -6.18 9.67
CA ASN A 52 7.61 -6.09 11.04
C ASN A 52 6.50 -6.23 12.08
N THR A 53 5.28 -5.80 11.75
CA THR A 53 4.16 -5.82 12.68
C THR A 53 2.82 -5.89 11.94
N TRP A 54 1.83 -6.41 12.64
CA TRP A 54 0.41 -6.35 12.24
C TRP A 54 -0.24 -5.09 12.79
N ILE A 55 -1.40 -4.76 12.23
CA ILE A 55 -2.27 -3.70 12.75
C ILE A 55 -3.38 -4.37 13.55
N LEU A 56 -3.31 -4.27 14.89
CA LEU A 56 -4.13 -5.05 15.80
C LEU A 56 -4.84 -4.17 16.83
N ASN A 57 -6.10 -4.51 17.15
CA ASN A 57 -6.77 -4.13 18.37
C ASN A 57 -6.56 -5.20 19.45
N THR A 58 -7.08 -5.00 20.67
CA THR A 58 -6.94 -5.96 21.78
C THR A 58 -7.53 -7.32 21.46
N SER A 59 -8.69 -7.37 20.80
CA SER A 59 -9.36 -8.64 20.47
C SER A 59 -8.58 -9.45 19.44
N THR A 60 -8.12 -8.82 18.35
CA THR A 60 -7.35 -9.51 17.30
C THR A 60 -5.96 -9.91 17.81
N ALA A 61 -5.33 -9.05 18.61
CA ALA A 61 -4.05 -9.37 19.24
C ALA A 61 -4.15 -10.61 20.15
N LYS A 62 -5.19 -10.68 20.98
CA LYS A 62 -5.44 -11.85 21.84
C LYS A 62 -5.65 -13.13 21.05
N LYS A 63 -6.40 -13.09 19.94
CA LYS A 63 -6.62 -14.26 19.06
C LYS A 63 -5.33 -14.79 18.43
N LEU A 64 -4.39 -13.89 18.14
CA LEU A 64 -3.11 -14.21 17.51
C LEU A 64 -1.98 -14.43 18.52
N ASN A 65 -2.26 -14.34 19.82
CA ASN A 65 -1.27 -14.39 20.91
C ASN A 65 -0.18 -13.32 20.79
N PHE A 66 -0.58 -12.11 20.38
CA PHE A 66 0.26 -10.91 20.30
C PHE A 66 -0.20 -9.85 21.31
N LYS A 67 0.56 -8.78 21.44
CA LYS A 67 0.14 -7.53 22.09
C LYS A 67 -0.59 -6.65 21.09
N THR A 68 -1.57 -5.87 21.56
CA THR A 68 -2.23 -4.84 20.73
C THR A 68 -1.20 -3.83 20.21
N THR A 69 -1.44 -3.33 19.03
CA THR A 69 -0.59 -2.30 18.40
C THR A 69 -1.17 -0.88 18.52
N GLY A 70 -2.25 -0.70 19.30
CA GLY A 70 -2.89 0.60 19.48
C GLY A 70 -3.60 1.07 18.19
N ASN A 71 -4.24 0.15 17.50
CA ASN A 71 -4.93 0.43 16.24
C ASN A 71 -6.43 0.15 16.29
N ALA A 72 -7.02 0.16 17.49
CA ALA A 72 -8.45 0.02 17.63
C ALA A 72 -9.20 1.24 17.06
N SER A 73 -10.31 0.96 16.41
CA SER A 73 -11.24 1.95 15.88
C SER A 73 -12.63 1.65 16.43
N ARG A 74 -13.35 2.67 16.91
CA ARG A 74 -14.71 2.53 17.43
C ARG A 74 -15.71 3.25 16.56
N SER A 75 -16.84 2.60 16.36
CA SER A 75 -18.08 3.21 15.90
C SER A 75 -19.19 2.95 16.91
N VAL A 76 -20.24 3.77 16.87
CA VAL A 76 -21.40 3.63 17.76
C VAL A 76 -22.11 2.30 17.46
N GLY A 77 -22.38 1.50 18.50
CA GLY A 77 -23.15 0.26 18.38
C GLY A 77 -22.43 -0.95 17.80
N ALA A 78 -21.12 -0.87 17.58
CA ALA A 78 -20.33 -1.99 17.05
C ALA A 78 -19.12 -2.31 17.94
N PRO A 79 -18.66 -3.58 17.96
CA PRO A 79 -17.38 -3.93 18.55
C PRO A 79 -16.22 -3.15 17.93
N PRO A 80 -15.11 -2.90 18.68
CA PRO A 80 -13.95 -2.22 18.11
C PRO A 80 -13.39 -2.96 16.91
N GLY A 81 -13.27 -2.26 15.79
CA GLY A 81 -12.55 -2.70 14.59
C GLY A 81 -11.05 -2.39 14.66
N VAL A 82 -10.38 -2.54 13.54
CA VAL A 82 -8.97 -2.19 13.36
C VAL A 82 -8.84 -1.11 12.29
N SER A 83 -8.01 -0.10 12.53
CA SER A 83 -7.77 1.01 11.58
C SER A 83 -6.36 1.56 11.73
N THR A 84 -5.80 1.99 10.62
CA THR A 84 -4.55 2.77 10.59
C THR A 84 -4.75 4.19 11.11
N SER A 85 -3.65 4.87 11.38
CA SER A 85 -3.60 6.31 11.69
C SER A 85 -3.29 7.12 10.41
N ASN A 86 -2.12 7.77 10.34
CA ASN A 86 -1.58 8.28 9.09
C ASN A 86 -0.70 7.18 8.49
N PHE A 87 -1.21 6.54 7.48
CA PHE A 87 -0.60 5.37 6.86
C PHE A 87 0.04 5.78 5.53
N PHE A 88 1.33 5.51 5.35
CA PHE A 88 1.99 5.95 4.13
C PHE A 88 3.18 5.08 3.74
N MET A 89 3.44 5.04 2.44
CA MET A 89 4.69 4.53 1.87
C MET A 89 5.68 5.69 1.79
N THR A 90 6.94 5.46 2.17
CA THR A 90 7.98 6.48 2.07
C THR A 90 8.44 6.70 0.63
N ASN A 91 9.08 7.84 0.40
CA ASN A 91 9.73 8.12 -0.89
C ASN A 91 10.77 7.06 -1.25
N GLY A 92 10.81 6.73 -2.54
CA GLY A 92 11.92 6.05 -3.16
C GLY A 92 13.04 7.02 -3.57
N ILE A 93 13.94 6.56 -4.43
CA ILE A 93 15.13 7.32 -4.86
C ILE A 93 14.87 8.08 -6.15
N LEU A 94 14.14 7.49 -7.10
CA LEU A 94 13.91 8.07 -8.42
C LEU A 94 12.86 9.18 -8.36
N SER A 95 13.06 10.22 -9.15
CA SER A 95 12.00 11.19 -9.42
C SER A 95 10.89 10.56 -10.27
N TYR A 96 9.70 11.16 -10.25
CA TYR A 96 8.60 10.77 -11.14
C TYR A 96 9.05 10.75 -12.61
N ASP A 97 9.73 11.81 -13.06
CA ASP A 97 10.19 11.93 -14.44
C ASP A 97 11.23 10.87 -14.83
N ASP A 98 12.18 10.57 -13.92
CA ASP A 98 13.19 9.55 -14.17
C ASP A 98 12.56 8.15 -14.18
N MET A 99 11.54 7.93 -13.34
CA MET A 99 10.77 6.68 -13.33
C MET A 99 10.05 6.49 -14.67
N ILE A 100 9.34 7.50 -15.19
CA ILE A 100 8.68 7.42 -16.51
C ILE A 100 9.70 7.16 -17.62
N LYS A 101 10.82 7.90 -17.64
CA LYS A 101 11.89 7.72 -18.64
C LYS A 101 12.52 6.34 -18.64
N SER A 102 12.48 5.62 -17.52
CA SER A 102 13.01 4.26 -17.42
C SER A 102 12.11 3.19 -18.07
N ILE A 103 10.86 3.52 -18.39
CA ILE A 103 9.86 2.59 -18.90
C ILE A 103 9.91 2.54 -20.41
N LYS A 104 10.27 1.39 -20.99
CA LYS A 104 10.25 1.20 -22.43
C LYS A 104 8.83 1.04 -22.98
N TYR A 105 7.99 0.28 -22.29
CA TYR A 105 6.58 0.09 -22.61
C TYR A 105 5.83 -0.10 -21.28
N GLY A 106 4.79 0.69 -21.07
CA GLY A 106 4.03 0.66 -19.82
C GLY A 106 2.68 1.36 -19.92
N PHE A 107 1.95 1.31 -18.83
CA PHE A 107 0.65 1.94 -18.69
C PHE A 107 0.62 2.80 -17.42
N TYR A 108 0.34 4.07 -17.57
CA TYR A 108 0.13 5.00 -16.47
C TYR A 108 -1.35 5.01 -16.10
N ALA A 109 -1.72 4.35 -15.01
CA ALA A 109 -3.09 4.26 -14.55
C ALA A 109 -3.53 5.56 -13.88
N ASN A 110 -4.52 6.24 -14.44
CA ASN A 110 -5.16 7.41 -13.84
C ASN A 110 -6.34 7.02 -12.96
N GLU A 111 -7.07 5.97 -13.36
CA GLU A 111 -8.25 5.50 -12.66
C GLU A 111 -8.29 3.97 -12.66
N LEU A 112 -8.70 3.41 -11.52
CA LEU A 112 -8.95 1.98 -11.36
C LEU A 112 -10.43 1.74 -11.11
N ILE A 113 -11.01 0.77 -11.80
CA ILE A 113 -12.44 0.47 -11.79
C ILE A 113 -12.65 -0.97 -11.33
N GLY A 114 -13.54 -1.15 -10.33
CA GLY A 114 -13.92 -2.46 -9.83
C GLY A 114 -13.29 -2.82 -8.47
N MET A 115 -13.52 -4.05 -8.03
CA MET A 115 -13.05 -4.62 -6.77
C MET A 115 -12.43 -6.00 -7.04
N GLY A 116 -11.37 -6.01 -7.84
CA GLY A 116 -10.75 -7.22 -8.38
C GLY A 116 -9.59 -7.76 -7.53
N VAL A 117 -9.68 -7.69 -6.21
CA VAL A 117 -8.63 -8.23 -5.32
C VAL A 117 -9.17 -9.41 -4.53
N ASN A 118 -8.57 -10.58 -4.70
CA ASN A 118 -8.83 -11.75 -3.88
C ASN A 118 -7.74 -11.87 -2.80
N LEU A 119 -8.08 -11.53 -1.56
CA LEU A 119 -7.13 -11.56 -0.44
C LEU A 119 -6.72 -12.98 0.00
N VAL A 120 -7.42 -14.02 -0.48
CA VAL A 120 -7.08 -15.42 -0.14
C VAL A 120 -6.05 -15.98 -1.12
N THR A 121 -6.22 -15.73 -2.42
CA THR A 121 -5.32 -16.23 -3.47
C THR A 121 -4.24 -15.22 -3.85
N GLY A 122 -4.43 -13.95 -3.53
CA GLY A 122 -3.58 -12.85 -3.96
C GLY A 122 -3.87 -12.35 -5.38
N ASP A 123 -4.84 -12.92 -6.07
CA ASP A 123 -5.15 -12.51 -7.44
C ASP A 123 -5.66 -11.06 -7.47
N TYR A 124 -5.08 -10.29 -8.39
CA TYR A 124 -5.40 -8.90 -8.65
C TYR A 124 -5.83 -8.75 -10.12
N SER A 125 -7.01 -8.20 -10.35
CA SER A 125 -7.53 -7.90 -11.68
C SER A 125 -8.47 -6.70 -11.61
N MET A 126 -8.08 -5.57 -12.19
CA MET A 126 -8.84 -4.31 -12.13
C MET A 126 -9.00 -3.75 -13.54
N GLY A 127 -10.19 -3.23 -13.82
CA GLY A 127 -10.39 -2.33 -14.96
C GLY A 127 -9.60 -1.04 -14.74
N ALA A 128 -9.07 -0.46 -15.81
CA ALA A 128 -8.28 0.76 -15.72
C ALA A 128 -8.50 1.67 -16.93
N SER A 129 -8.32 2.98 -16.70
CA SER A 129 -8.14 3.99 -17.74
C SER A 129 -6.90 4.82 -17.41
N GLY A 130 -6.22 5.30 -18.44
CA GLY A 130 -4.97 6.03 -18.25
C GLY A 130 -4.27 6.36 -19.54
N MET A 131 -2.95 6.39 -19.51
CA MET A 131 -2.08 6.76 -20.63
C MET A 131 -1.08 5.64 -20.93
N LEU A 132 -0.79 5.42 -22.18
CA LEU A 132 0.29 4.51 -22.59
C LEU A 132 1.65 5.21 -22.44
N ILE A 133 2.65 4.46 -22.03
CA ILE A 133 4.05 4.92 -21.97
C ILE A 133 4.83 4.13 -23.01
N GLU A 134 5.53 4.83 -23.89
CA GLU A 134 6.39 4.24 -24.92
C GLU A 134 7.73 4.96 -24.95
N ASN A 135 8.82 4.21 -24.79
CA ASN A 135 10.20 4.71 -24.79
C ASN A 135 10.45 5.88 -23.83
N GLY A 136 9.82 5.83 -22.64
CA GLY A 136 10.00 6.86 -21.62
C GLY A 136 9.12 8.10 -21.78
N GLU A 137 8.15 8.07 -22.69
CA GLU A 137 7.23 9.18 -22.94
C GLU A 137 5.78 8.73 -22.76
N ILE A 138 4.96 9.57 -22.13
CA ILE A 138 3.51 9.37 -22.05
C ILE A 138 2.91 9.75 -23.40
N THR A 139 2.23 8.82 -24.08
CA THR A 139 1.80 8.98 -25.47
C THR A 139 0.31 9.27 -25.60
N HIS A 140 -0.55 8.28 -25.59
CA HIS A 140 -1.99 8.47 -25.84
C HIS A 140 -2.85 7.83 -24.74
N ALA A 141 -4.09 8.35 -24.62
CA ALA A 141 -5.06 7.85 -23.68
C ALA A 141 -5.57 6.47 -24.08
N VAL A 142 -5.72 5.60 -23.09
CA VAL A 142 -6.27 4.25 -23.24
C VAL A 142 -7.33 4.03 -22.16
N SER A 143 -8.46 3.48 -22.54
CA SER A 143 -9.57 3.15 -21.65
C SER A 143 -10.03 1.71 -21.84
N GLU A 144 -10.85 1.23 -20.91
CA GLU A 144 -11.42 -0.13 -20.97
C GLU A 144 -10.36 -1.25 -21.03
N VAL A 145 -9.22 -1.03 -20.39
CA VAL A 145 -8.18 -2.04 -20.22
C VAL A 145 -8.31 -2.73 -18.88
N THR A 146 -7.76 -3.95 -18.81
CA THR A 146 -7.63 -4.69 -17.54
C THR A 146 -6.16 -4.81 -17.19
N ILE A 147 -5.81 -4.47 -15.97
CA ILE A 147 -4.49 -4.76 -15.39
C ILE A 147 -4.62 -5.92 -14.42
N ALA A 148 -3.75 -6.91 -14.55
CA ALA A 148 -3.80 -8.12 -13.74
C ALA A 148 -2.42 -8.59 -13.29
N SER A 149 -2.37 -9.18 -12.10
CA SER A 149 -1.18 -9.81 -11.54
C SER A 149 -1.56 -10.60 -10.27
N ASN A 150 -0.58 -11.01 -9.48
CA ASN A 150 -0.76 -11.50 -8.12
C ASN A 150 -0.12 -10.53 -7.13
N LEU A 151 -0.78 -10.27 -5.99
CA LEU A 151 -0.30 -9.31 -4.97
C LEU A 151 1.14 -9.59 -4.50
N THR A 152 1.51 -10.86 -4.38
CA THR A 152 2.88 -11.24 -3.98
C THR A 152 3.90 -10.78 -5.01
N GLU A 153 3.62 -11.01 -6.30
CA GLU A 153 4.48 -10.57 -7.39
C GLU A 153 4.51 -9.04 -7.50
N MET A 154 3.34 -8.39 -7.35
CA MET A 154 3.25 -6.93 -7.34
C MET A 154 4.12 -6.30 -6.25
N PHE A 155 4.10 -6.84 -5.04
CA PHE A 155 4.90 -6.32 -3.93
C PHE A 155 6.41 -6.51 -4.15
N LEU A 156 6.81 -7.62 -4.75
CA LEU A 156 8.22 -7.90 -5.09
C LEU A 156 8.73 -7.02 -6.25
N ASN A 157 7.85 -6.59 -7.14
CA ASN A 157 8.17 -5.79 -8.32
C ASN A 157 7.81 -4.29 -8.16
N LEU A 158 7.42 -3.85 -6.95
CA LEU A 158 7.04 -2.48 -6.65
C LEU A 158 8.27 -1.62 -6.38
N SER A 159 8.31 -0.43 -6.98
CA SER A 159 9.28 0.63 -6.70
C SER A 159 8.53 1.95 -6.50
N ALA A 160 8.99 2.78 -5.55
CA ALA A 160 8.39 4.07 -5.24
C ALA A 160 9.19 5.21 -5.87
N ALA A 161 8.51 6.26 -6.31
CA ALA A 161 9.11 7.55 -6.67
C ALA A 161 9.35 8.42 -5.42
N ASN A 162 9.87 9.63 -5.61
CA ASN A 162 10.18 10.56 -4.51
C ASN A 162 9.18 11.73 -4.37
N ASP A 163 7.96 11.54 -4.84
CA ASP A 163 6.91 12.55 -4.96
C ASP A 163 5.78 12.40 -3.91
N LEU A 164 6.08 11.81 -2.74
CA LEU A 164 5.11 11.65 -1.67
C LEU A 164 4.54 13.01 -1.21
N GLU A 165 3.23 13.12 -1.24
CA GLU A 165 2.48 14.24 -0.67
C GLU A 165 1.47 13.74 0.38
N PHE A 166 1.36 14.48 1.49
CA PHE A 166 0.39 14.16 2.55
C PHE A 166 -0.92 14.92 2.32
N LYS A 167 -1.87 14.29 1.63
CA LYS A 167 -3.21 14.85 1.32
C LYS A 167 -4.33 14.15 2.10
N TYR A 168 -4.13 12.88 2.45
CA TYR A 168 -5.15 12.00 3.04
C TYR A 168 -4.63 11.31 4.30
N ARG A 169 -5.43 10.44 4.89
CA ARG A 169 -4.98 9.54 5.98
C ARG A 169 -4.06 8.43 5.46
N THR A 170 -4.27 8.02 4.20
CA THR A 170 -3.42 7.04 3.51
C THR A 170 -2.78 7.73 2.32
N ASN A 171 -1.45 7.72 2.24
CA ASN A 171 -0.69 8.40 1.20
C ASN A 171 0.40 7.47 0.65
N ALA A 172 0.68 7.62 -0.63
CA ALA A 172 1.80 6.97 -1.28
C ALA A 172 2.39 7.91 -2.33
N PRO A 173 3.69 7.81 -2.63
CA PRO A 173 4.24 8.40 -3.84
C PRO A 173 3.72 7.67 -5.08
N THR A 174 4.06 8.15 -6.26
CA THR A 174 3.88 7.37 -7.49
C THR A 174 4.62 6.04 -7.38
N VAL A 175 4.00 4.96 -7.79
CA VAL A 175 4.58 3.62 -7.74
C VAL A 175 4.65 3.00 -9.13
N LEU A 176 5.76 2.37 -9.43
CA LEU A 176 5.95 1.49 -10.59
C LEU A 176 5.83 0.04 -10.13
N ILE A 177 4.99 -0.73 -10.81
CA ILE A 177 4.90 -2.18 -10.62
C ILE A 177 5.26 -2.84 -11.96
N GLU A 178 6.37 -3.55 -11.97
CA GLU A 178 6.85 -4.23 -13.17
C GLU A 178 6.14 -5.57 -13.38
N ASN A 179 6.13 -6.05 -14.62
CA ASN A 179 5.63 -7.37 -15.01
C ASN A 179 4.14 -7.62 -14.75
N MET A 180 3.31 -6.58 -14.77
CA MET A 180 1.87 -6.75 -14.79
C MET A 180 1.35 -7.09 -16.18
N THR A 181 0.26 -7.85 -16.24
CA THR A 181 -0.45 -8.10 -17.49
C THR A 181 -1.39 -6.93 -17.77
N LEU A 182 -1.28 -6.38 -19.00
CA LEU A 182 -2.22 -5.39 -19.54
C LEU A 182 -3.01 -6.07 -20.67
N ALA A 183 -4.34 -6.11 -20.54
CA ALA A 183 -5.24 -6.66 -21.53
C ALA A 183 -6.31 -5.63 -21.91
N GLY A 184 -6.59 -5.51 -23.20
CA GLY A 184 -7.59 -4.59 -23.76
C GLY A 184 -7.46 -4.53 -25.28
N LYS A 185 -8.42 -3.90 -25.93
CA LYS A 185 -8.38 -3.66 -27.38
C LYS A 185 -7.85 -2.27 -27.67
#